data_e9009e2cad601de8916d57b5b780f01d
#
_entry.id   e9009e2cad601de8916d57b5b780f01d
#
_cell.length_a   1.000
_cell.length_b   1.000
_cell.length_c   1.000
_cell.angle_alpha   90.00
_cell.angle_beta   90.00
_cell.angle_gamma   90.00
#
_symmetry.space_group_name_H-M   'P 1'
#
loop_
_entity.id
_entity.type
_entity.pdbx_description
1 polymer ?
#
loop_
_entity_poly.entity_id
_entity_poly.type
_entity_poly.pdbx_seq_one_letter_code
_entity_poly.pdbx_strand_id
1 'polypeptide(L)'
;MLDYETFCQIRDHLSRQQLTQAQTARALGLNVRTVAKWANVDQFVPRKGVLRVSKLDAFKGQIVRWLDTHPYSAQQIYQRLCEAGFDGGRTIVKDYVQRIRPRHPEAFLKLDFAPGETAQVDWGEYGSIGVGSTRRRLSFFLMVLCYSRRMYLEFTVSQASEFFLCCHENAFAAFGGVPSEIMVDNLKSAVLQRLVGVAPVFNPKYLDFSRHWGFEIKPCNVRAGNEKGRVENGVGYVKKNFLAGLALPDFCALQPAGTLWMDTVANVRMHESTHQRPIERFEAERAHLRRLKPAGFDLARVKTVRATKQFRVPLDSNHYTVPARYAGQRLTLKAYADRVCIYDQQQLIVRHARSMDRHQDIQDPEHQSQLVAQRKSAREQRLLVSFLAISPRAQRYREALEAKHVNARAHLRKIVALVEMHGKEAVARALDDGLALQAFSAEYIAHILSARKRIGEEPAALQLTRRADLLELELPEPDLSIYDRHDGE
;
A
#
# COMPACT_ATOMS: atom_id res chain seq x y z
N MET A 1 18.21 49.66 -20.58
CA MET A 1 19.01 50.81 -20.18
C MET A 1 20.29 50.75 -20.95
N LEU A 2 20.80 51.91 -21.48
CA LEU A 2 22.06 51.90 -22.20
C LEU A 2 23.20 51.84 -21.17
N ASP A 3 24.15 50.94 -21.39
CA ASP A 3 25.35 50.77 -20.56
C ASP A 3 26.56 51.49 -21.17
N TYR A 4 27.65 51.49 -20.43
CA TYR A 4 28.87 52.17 -20.86
C TYR A 4 29.47 51.58 -22.12
N GLU A 5 29.41 50.27 -22.29
CA GLU A 5 29.93 49.56 -23.45
C GLU A 5 29.17 49.94 -24.72
N THR A 6 27.86 49.94 -24.69
CA THR A 6 27.00 50.38 -25.80
C THR A 6 27.20 51.85 -26.12
N PHE A 7 27.44 52.73 -25.11
CA PHE A 7 27.82 54.10 -25.32
C PHE A 7 29.14 54.25 -26.11
N CYS A 8 30.15 53.51 -25.72
CA CYS A 8 31.45 53.49 -26.44
C CYS A 8 31.28 52.99 -27.90
N GLN A 9 30.46 51.93 -28.11
CA GLN A 9 30.14 51.41 -29.45
C GLN A 9 29.44 52.45 -30.34
N ILE A 10 28.48 53.21 -29.76
CA ILE A 10 27.84 54.32 -30.52
C ILE A 10 28.87 55.33 -30.95
N ARG A 11 29.78 55.76 -30.04
CA ARG A 11 30.83 56.73 -30.38
C ARG A 11 31.82 56.19 -31.42
N ASP A 12 32.23 54.95 -31.30
CA ASP A 12 33.14 54.33 -32.24
C ASP A 12 32.52 54.25 -33.68
N HIS A 13 31.27 53.82 -33.76
CA HIS A 13 30.56 53.77 -35.04
C HIS A 13 30.39 55.13 -35.71
N LEU A 14 30.08 56.17 -34.89
CA LEU A 14 29.87 57.53 -35.44
C LEU A 14 31.20 58.24 -35.76
N SER A 15 32.24 58.15 -34.93
CA SER A 15 33.47 58.90 -35.05
C SER A 15 34.55 58.19 -35.86
N ARG A 16 34.77 56.89 -35.63
CA ARG A 16 35.82 56.12 -36.33
C ARG A 16 35.32 55.44 -37.58
N GLN A 17 34.14 54.87 -37.52
CA GLN A 17 33.58 54.14 -38.70
C GLN A 17 32.74 55.05 -39.60
N GLN A 18 32.57 56.30 -39.23
CA GLN A 18 31.83 57.34 -40.00
C GLN A 18 30.39 56.89 -40.42
N LEU A 19 29.76 56.01 -39.64
CA LEU A 19 28.40 55.57 -39.88
C LEU A 19 27.40 56.67 -39.53
N THR A 20 26.32 56.77 -40.26
CA THR A 20 25.21 57.66 -39.91
C THR A 20 24.48 57.16 -38.65
N GLN A 21 23.77 58.04 -37.94
CA GLN A 21 22.97 57.66 -36.75
C GLN A 21 21.98 56.55 -37.05
N ALA A 22 21.39 56.55 -38.25
CA ALA A 22 20.47 55.50 -38.69
C ALA A 22 21.16 54.13 -38.92
N GLN A 23 22.37 54.13 -39.48
CA GLN A 23 23.19 52.92 -39.67
C GLN A 23 23.70 52.38 -38.34
N THR A 24 24.18 53.27 -37.45
CA THR A 24 24.60 52.91 -36.08
C THR A 24 23.42 52.27 -35.29
N ALA A 25 22.23 52.85 -35.40
CA ALA A 25 21.04 52.34 -34.75
C ALA A 25 20.69 50.93 -35.22
N ARG A 26 20.80 50.67 -36.55
CA ARG A 26 20.59 49.33 -37.13
C ARG A 26 21.65 48.30 -36.67
N ALA A 27 22.93 48.73 -36.68
CA ALA A 27 24.05 47.87 -36.32
C ALA A 27 24.00 47.45 -34.86
N LEU A 28 23.55 48.32 -33.97
CA LEU A 28 23.46 48.07 -32.51
C LEU A 28 22.08 47.65 -32.04
N GLY A 29 21.09 47.48 -32.95
CA GLY A 29 19.72 47.10 -32.56
C GLY A 29 19.01 48.16 -31.69
N LEU A 30 19.38 49.44 -31.84
CA LEU A 30 18.88 50.55 -31.01
C LEU A 30 17.89 51.42 -31.78
N ASN A 31 17.07 52.17 -31.04
CA ASN A 31 16.24 53.20 -31.66
C ASN A 31 17.10 54.40 -32.07
N VAL A 32 16.88 54.95 -33.27
CA VAL A 32 17.62 56.09 -33.83
C VAL A 32 17.60 57.29 -32.86
N ARG A 33 16.48 57.56 -32.19
CA ARG A 33 16.39 58.64 -31.16
C ARG A 33 17.33 58.38 -29.98
N THR A 34 17.59 57.13 -29.62
CA THR A 34 18.53 56.75 -28.57
C THR A 34 19.95 57.08 -29.01
N VAL A 35 20.33 56.67 -30.23
CA VAL A 35 21.64 56.96 -30.79
C VAL A 35 21.84 58.50 -30.92
N ALA A 36 20.87 59.26 -31.46
CA ALA A 36 20.93 60.71 -31.57
C ALA A 36 21.14 61.43 -30.23
N LYS A 37 20.46 60.94 -29.19
CA LYS A 37 20.63 61.50 -27.85
C LYS A 37 22.03 61.27 -27.29
N TRP A 38 22.62 60.08 -27.49
CA TRP A 38 23.92 59.73 -26.90
C TRP A 38 25.10 60.18 -27.82
N ALA A 39 24.85 60.48 -29.08
CA ALA A 39 25.84 61.06 -30.03
C ALA A 39 26.36 62.43 -29.57
N ASN A 40 25.52 63.24 -28.95
CA ASN A 40 25.83 64.61 -28.50
C ASN A 40 26.26 64.69 -27.03
N VAL A 41 26.53 63.51 -26.37
CA VAL A 41 26.94 63.46 -24.99
C VAL A 41 28.43 63.13 -24.90
N ASP A 42 29.25 64.03 -24.34
CA ASP A 42 30.71 63.86 -24.27
C ASP A 42 31.17 62.85 -23.21
N GLN A 43 30.43 62.71 -22.14
CA GLN A 43 30.74 61.77 -21.05
C GLN A 43 29.52 60.95 -20.71
N PHE A 44 29.74 59.63 -20.53
CA PHE A 44 28.70 58.73 -20.05
C PHE A 44 28.36 59.03 -18.60
N VAL A 45 27.18 59.49 -18.34
CA VAL A 45 26.65 59.67 -17.01
C VAL A 45 25.55 58.66 -16.78
N PRO A 46 25.78 57.61 -15.92
CA PRO A 46 24.73 56.66 -15.63
C PRO A 46 23.57 57.39 -14.94
N ARG A 47 22.34 57.07 -15.38
CA ARG A 47 21.14 57.69 -14.83
C ARG A 47 21.06 57.34 -13.32
N LYS A 48 21.31 58.28 -12.46
CA LYS A 48 21.06 58.13 -11.01
C LYS A 48 19.57 57.90 -10.83
N GLY A 49 19.20 56.71 -10.33
CA GLY A 49 17.83 56.43 -9.94
C GLY A 49 17.39 57.43 -8.86
N VAL A 50 16.24 58.05 -9.01
CA VAL A 50 15.65 58.89 -7.96
C VAL A 50 15.39 57.98 -6.77
N LEU A 51 16.08 58.20 -5.65
CA LEU A 51 15.84 57.52 -4.38
C LEU A 51 14.43 57.91 -3.92
N ARG A 52 13.46 57.01 -4.15
CA ARG A 52 12.11 57.15 -3.59
C ARG A 52 12.15 56.67 -2.14
N VAL A 53 11.69 57.51 -1.25
CA VAL A 53 11.53 57.18 0.19
C VAL A 53 10.57 56.00 0.29
N SER A 54 11.01 54.93 0.91
CA SER A 54 10.21 53.70 1.11
C SER A 54 9.49 53.79 2.47
N LYS A 55 8.24 53.30 2.54
CA LYS A 55 7.53 53.15 3.81
C LYS A 55 8.34 52.33 4.84
N LEU A 56 9.25 51.47 4.38
CA LEU A 56 10.11 50.65 5.24
C LEU A 56 11.29 51.46 5.86
N ASP A 57 11.63 52.64 5.32
CA ASP A 57 12.84 53.33 5.72
C ASP A 57 12.85 53.70 7.20
N ALA A 58 11.71 54.09 7.76
CA ALA A 58 11.54 54.36 9.17
C ALA A 58 11.81 53.14 10.09
N PHE A 59 11.64 51.94 9.57
CA PHE A 59 11.75 50.70 10.34
C PHE A 59 13.06 49.92 10.09
N LYS A 60 13.89 50.33 9.14
CA LYS A 60 15.12 49.62 8.78
C LYS A 60 16.07 49.41 9.96
N GLY A 61 16.26 50.41 10.80
CA GLY A 61 17.10 50.32 11.99
C GLY A 61 16.58 49.30 13.02
N GLN A 62 15.27 49.19 13.13
CA GLN A 62 14.64 48.23 14.01
C GLN A 62 14.78 46.78 13.47
N ILE A 63 14.66 46.59 12.17
CA ILE A 63 14.88 45.29 11.52
C ILE A 63 16.32 44.82 11.73
N VAL A 64 17.32 45.70 11.56
CA VAL A 64 18.74 45.33 11.78
C VAL A 64 18.94 44.86 13.22
N ARG A 65 18.50 45.65 14.21
CA ARG A 65 18.61 45.25 15.63
C ARG A 65 17.95 43.91 15.95
N TRP A 66 16.78 43.66 15.37
CA TRP A 66 16.12 42.36 15.56
C TRP A 66 16.90 41.19 14.94
N LEU A 67 17.51 41.40 13.78
CA LEU A 67 18.33 40.37 13.12
C LEU A 67 19.67 40.11 13.81
N ASP A 68 20.23 41.14 14.50
CA ASP A 68 21.44 40.97 15.28
C ASP A 68 21.20 40.16 16.57
N THR A 69 19.97 40.26 17.14
CA THR A 69 19.64 39.56 18.38
C THR A 69 19.09 38.19 18.18
N HIS A 70 18.33 37.93 17.10
CA HIS A 70 17.66 36.66 16.83
C HIS A 70 17.57 36.39 15.33
N PRO A 71 17.63 35.13 14.90
CA PRO A 71 17.52 34.73 13.50
C PRO A 71 16.05 34.73 13.00
N TYR A 72 15.32 35.82 13.19
CA TYR A 72 13.92 35.91 12.77
C TYR A 72 13.73 35.71 11.28
N SER A 73 12.69 34.97 10.88
CA SER A 73 12.28 34.86 9.47
C SER A 73 11.73 36.23 8.97
N ALA A 74 11.79 36.47 7.66
CA ALA A 74 11.18 37.67 7.08
C ALA A 74 9.68 37.80 7.38
N GLN A 75 8.99 36.66 7.58
CA GLN A 75 7.59 36.63 7.99
C GLN A 75 7.38 37.10 9.41
N GLN A 76 8.22 36.67 10.35
CA GLN A 76 8.17 37.12 11.75
C GLN A 76 8.49 38.61 11.88
N ILE A 77 9.48 39.06 11.08
CA ILE A 77 9.81 40.49 11.03
C ILE A 77 8.63 41.33 10.51
N TYR A 78 7.97 40.84 9.42
CA TYR A 78 6.80 41.51 8.89
C TYR A 78 5.66 41.61 9.92
N GLN A 79 5.35 40.52 10.64
CA GLN A 79 4.32 40.51 11.68
C GLN A 79 4.63 41.55 12.78
N ARG A 80 5.88 41.56 13.29
CA ARG A 80 6.32 42.52 14.30
C ARG A 80 6.30 43.98 13.81
N LEU A 81 6.58 44.19 12.53
CA LEU A 81 6.47 45.51 11.92
C LEU A 81 5.02 45.98 11.82
N CYS A 82 4.09 45.11 11.48
CA CYS A 82 2.67 45.43 11.48
C CYS A 82 2.18 45.78 12.90
N GLU A 83 2.62 45.07 13.92
CA GLU A 83 2.36 45.39 15.34
C GLU A 83 2.96 46.77 15.74
N ALA A 84 4.09 47.17 15.12
CA ALA A 84 4.73 48.45 15.31
C ALA A 84 4.17 49.57 14.39
N GLY A 85 3.06 49.33 13.66
CA GLY A 85 2.39 50.31 12.82
C GLY A 85 2.86 50.36 11.36
N PHE A 86 3.57 49.37 10.86
CA PHE A 86 3.96 49.32 9.44
C PHE A 86 2.75 48.89 8.57
N ASP A 87 2.39 49.73 7.60
CA ASP A 87 1.28 49.56 6.64
C ASP A 87 1.72 49.12 5.23
N GLY A 88 2.98 48.74 5.08
CA GLY A 88 3.54 48.32 3.78
C GLY A 88 3.38 46.85 3.48
N GLY A 89 3.66 46.45 2.23
CA GLY A 89 3.55 45.06 1.77
C GLY A 89 4.67 44.17 2.30
N ARG A 90 4.36 42.86 2.46
CA ARG A 90 5.31 41.81 2.89
C ARG A 90 6.53 41.67 1.97
N THR A 91 6.35 41.87 0.68
CA THR A 91 7.43 41.72 -0.33
C THR A 91 8.58 42.69 -0.06
N ILE A 92 8.29 43.95 0.26
CA ILE A 92 9.29 44.96 0.53
C ILE A 92 10.15 44.58 1.77
N VAL A 93 9.53 44.01 2.81
CA VAL A 93 10.23 43.53 4.00
C VAL A 93 11.09 42.33 3.66
N LYS A 94 10.55 41.36 2.91
CA LYS A 94 11.27 40.16 2.46
C LYS A 94 12.52 40.54 1.66
N ASP A 95 12.38 41.46 0.69
CA ASP A 95 13.48 41.87 -0.18
C ASP A 95 14.56 42.65 0.60
N TYR A 96 14.15 43.48 1.57
CA TYR A 96 15.09 44.16 2.43
C TYR A 96 15.83 43.21 3.35
N VAL A 97 15.12 42.31 4.06
CA VAL A 97 15.72 41.29 4.95
C VAL A 97 16.68 40.37 4.16
N GLN A 98 16.30 39.98 2.92
CA GLN A 98 17.17 39.19 2.06
C GLN A 98 18.47 39.94 1.68
N ARG A 99 18.40 41.24 1.52
CA ARG A 99 19.54 42.10 1.14
C ARG A 99 20.50 42.34 2.29
N ILE A 100 20.00 42.53 3.53
CA ILE A 100 20.83 42.87 4.71
C ILE A 100 21.29 41.63 5.48
N ARG A 101 20.67 40.45 5.28
CA ARG A 101 21.20 39.23 5.85
C ARG A 101 22.59 38.96 5.30
N PRO A 102 23.62 38.85 6.14
CA PRO A 102 24.92 38.46 5.67
C PRO A 102 24.81 37.05 5.09
N ARG A 103 24.95 36.94 3.80
CA ARG A 103 25.19 35.66 3.12
C ARG A 103 26.67 35.40 3.31
N HIS A 104 27.04 34.71 4.38
CA HIS A 104 28.30 34.01 4.42
C HIS A 104 28.09 32.73 3.61
N PRO A 105 28.58 32.62 2.37
CA PRO A 105 28.66 31.34 1.71
C PRO A 105 29.62 30.53 2.56
N GLU A 106 29.04 29.59 3.34
CA GLU A 106 29.89 28.61 4.02
C GLU A 106 30.63 27.84 2.93
N ALA A 107 31.96 27.88 2.99
CA ALA A 107 32.80 27.11 2.09
C ALA A 107 32.69 25.65 2.53
N PHE A 108 32.28 24.77 1.62
CA PHE A 108 32.21 23.34 1.87
C PHE A 108 33.37 22.61 1.20
N LEU A 109 33.98 21.68 1.92
CA LEU A 109 34.95 20.76 1.32
C LEU A 109 34.22 19.81 0.37
N LYS A 110 34.77 19.63 -0.82
CA LYS A 110 34.32 18.59 -1.74
C LYS A 110 34.70 17.24 -1.12
N LEU A 111 33.67 16.45 -0.74
CA LEU A 111 33.90 15.12 -0.20
C LEU A 111 34.33 14.18 -1.32
N ASP A 112 35.52 13.61 -1.21
CA ASP A 112 35.97 12.52 -2.08
C ASP A 112 35.86 11.19 -1.31
N PHE A 113 35.52 10.14 -2.01
CA PHE A 113 35.28 8.81 -1.45
C PHE A 113 36.10 7.78 -2.20
N ALA A 114 36.63 6.81 -1.48
CA ALA A 114 37.29 5.67 -2.06
C ALA A 114 36.31 4.71 -2.75
N PRO A 115 36.76 3.87 -3.69
CA PRO A 115 35.92 2.85 -4.30
C PRO A 115 35.32 1.91 -3.25
N GLY A 116 34.00 1.65 -3.33
CA GLY A 116 33.28 0.77 -2.42
C GLY A 116 33.10 1.28 -0.99
N GLU A 117 33.55 2.50 -0.70
CA GLU A 117 33.49 3.08 0.65
C GLU A 117 32.04 3.42 1.04
N THR A 118 31.39 4.33 0.34
CA THR A 118 30.12 4.90 0.78
C THR A 118 29.08 4.91 -0.33
N ALA A 119 27.84 4.55 0.01
CA ALA A 119 26.64 4.85 -0.76
C ALA A 119 25.74 5.85 -0.05
N GLN A 120 25.02 6.67 -0.78
CA GLN A 120 23.98 7.56 -0.27
C GLN A 120 22.60 7.06 -0.66
N VAL A 121 21.66 7.10 0.27
CA VAL A 121 20.29 6.63 0.08
C VAL A 121 19.29 7.73 0.39
N ASP A 122 18.28 7.85 -0.47
CA ASP A 122 17.16 8.76 -0.24
C ASP A 122 15.85 8.24 -0.83
N TRP A 123 14.73 8.75 -0.30
CA TRP A 123 13.41 8.62 -0.89
C TRP A 123 13.06 9.85 -1.72
N GLY A 124 12.61 9.61 -2.95
CA GLY A 124 11.93 10.62 -3.74
C GLY A 124 10.42 10.38 -3.77
N GLU A 125 9.65 11.46 -3.96
CA GLU A 125 8.21 11.40 -4.19
C GLU A 125 7.86 12.15 -5.47
N TYR A 126 6.92 11.60 -6.27
CA TYR A 126 6.51 12.21 -7.52
C TYR A 126 5.06 11.91 -7.86
N GLY A 127 4.17 12.85 -7.59
CA GLY A 127 2.76 12.76 -7.95
C GLY A 127 2.04 11.51 -7.43
N SER A 128 1.14 10.97 -8.24
CA SER A 128 0.38 9.75 -7.95
C SER A 128 0.21 8.89 -9.19
N ILE A 129 0.17 7.57 -9.02
CA ILE A 129 0.02 6.59 -10.09
C ILE A 129 -1.15 5.66 -9.80
N GLY A 130 -1.76 5.09 -10.84
CA GLY A 130 -2.78 4.05 -10.74
C GLY A 130 -2.19 2.75 -10.21
N VAL A 131 -2.85 2.13 -9.23
CA VAL A 131 -2.51 0.81 -8.68
C VAL A 131 -3.82 0.06 -8.48
N GLY A 132 -4.11 -0.88 -9.37
CA GLY A 132 -5.41 -1.55 -9.39
C GLY A 132 -6.57 -0.55 -9.55
N SER A 133 -7.49 -0.55 -8.58
CA SER A 133 -8.67 0.33 -8.58
C SER A 133 -8.43 1.71 -7.97
N THR A 134 -7.26 1.96 -7.34
CA THR A 134 -6.98 3.19 -6.61
C THR A 134 -5.77 3.93 -7.14
N ARG A 135 -5.68 5.23 -6.83
CA ARG A 135 -4.46 6.03 -7.05
C ARG A 135 -3.65 6.08 -5.78
N ARG A 136 -2.34 5.81 -5.91
CA ARG A 136 -1.39 5.84 -4.80
C ARG A 136 -0.31 6.89 -5.04
N ARG A 137 0.19 7.50 -3.96
CA ARG A 137 1.37 8.35 -4.03
C ARG A 137 2.54 7.52 -4.53
N LEU A 138 3.22 8.00 -5.58
CA LEU A 138 4.41 7.37 -6.08
C LEU A 138 5.62 7.79 -5.25
N SER A 139 6.30 6.82 -4.69
CA SER A 139 7.60 6.98 -4.05
C SER A 139 8.65 6.19 -4.83
N PHE A 140 9.89 6.61 -4.74
CA PHE A 140 11.00 5.84 -5.29
C PHE A 140 12.20 5.89 -4.35
N PHE A 141 12.86 4.76 -4.24
CA PHE A 141 14.10 4.59 -3.55
C PHE A 141 15.25 4.86 -4.51
N LEU A 142 16.22 5.63 -4.08
CA LEU A 142 17.43 5.89 -4.85
C LEU A 142 18.65 5.60 -3.98
N MET A 143 19.55 4.74 -4.46
CA MET A 143 20.87 4.53 -3.90
C MET A 143 21.93 4.94 -4.91
N VAL A 144 22.90 5.74 -4.51
CA VAL A 144 23.99 6.23 -5.35
C VAL A 144 25.31 5.89 -4.70
N LEU A 145 26.15 5.14 -5.40
CA LEU A 145 27.54 4.89 -4.99
C LEU A 145 28.35 6.18 -5.10
N CYS A 146 29.01 6.57 -4.02
CA CYS A 146 29.64 7.88 -3.92
C CYS A 146 30.89 8.04 -4.79
N TYR A 147 31.60 6.95 -5.11
CA TYR A 147 32.77 6.96 -5.99
C TYR A 147 32.37 6.97 -7.46
N SER A 148 31.68 5.95 -7.96
CA SER A 148 31.35 5.81 -9.38
C SER A 148 30.19 6.69 -9.85
N ARG A 149 29.34 7.15 -8.94
CA ARG A 149 28.03 7.79 -9.23
C ARG A 149 27.01 6.84 -9.86
N ARG A 150 27.29 5.54 -9.87
CA ARG A 150 26.31 4.54 -10.28
C ARG A 150 25.10 4.59 -9.38
N MET A 151 23.93 4.61 -9.98
CA MET A 151 22.66 4.68 -9.25
C MET A 151 21.83 3.43 -9.44
N TYR A 152 21.07 3.11 -8.39
CA TYR A 152 20.00 2.13 -8.39
C TYR A 152 18.69 2.82 -8.01
N LEU A 153 17.64 2.60 -8.79
CA LEU A 153 16.32 3.21 -8.67
C LEU A 153 15.26 2.12 -8.56
N GLU A 154 14.40 2.19 -7.56
CA GLU A 154 13.26 1.29 -7.40
C GLU A 154 12.01 2.06 -7.01
N PHE A 155 10.87 1.75 -7.66
CA PHE A 155 9.61 2.43 -7.41
C PHE A 155 8.76 1.67 -6.41
N THR A 156 8.10 2.42 -5.51
CA THR A 156 7.23 1.86 -4.48
C THR A 156 6.02 2.76 -4.28
N VAL A 157 4.99 2.21 -3.65
CA VAL A 157 3.81 2.98 -3.19
C VAL A 157 3.77 3.13 -1.67
N SER A 158 4.88 2.78 -1.02
CA SER A 158 5.04 2.85 0.44
C SER A 158 6.51 3.01 0.81
N GLN A 159 6.79 3.83 1.81
CA GLN A 159 8.13 4.03 2.39
C GLN A 159 8.29 3.27 3.73
N ALA A 160 7.44 2.25 3.97
CA ALA A 160 7.50 1.46 5.19
C ALA A 160 8.81 0.64 5.26
N SER A 161 9.20 0.24 6.47
CA SER A 161 10.49 -0.38 6.74
C SER A 161 10.76 -1.64 5.91
N GLU A 162 9.76 -2.46 5.65
CA GLU A 162 9.89 -3.66 4.82
C GLU A 162 10.24 -3.34 3.36
N PHE A 163 9.73 -2.23 2.80
CA PHE A 163 10.11 -1.74 1.47
C PHE A 163 11.51 -1.14 1.48
N PHE A 164 11.83 -0.36 2.51
CA PHE A 164 13.15 0.25 2.65
C PHE A 164 14.26 -0.80 2.67
N LEU A 165 14.10 -1.85 3.46
CA LEU A 165 15.06 -2.93 3.55
C LEU A 165 15.12 -3.77 2.26
N CYS A 166 13.96 -4.02 1.62
CA CYS A 166 13.87 -4.74 0.35
C CYS A 166 14.62 -4.00 -0.77
N CYS A 167 14.40 -2.68 -0.89
CA CYS A 167 15.10 -1.85 -1.87
C CYS A 167 16.62 -1.84 -1.65
N HIS A 168 17.10 -1.92 -0.40
CA HIS A 168 18.53 -2.07 -0.13
C HIS A 168 19.08 -3.41 -0.65
N GLU A 169 18.43 -4.54 -0.35
CA GLU A 169 18.85 -5.84 -0.84
C GLU A 169 18.86 -5.90 -2.37
N ASN A 170 17.83 -5.35 -3.00
CA ASN A 170 17.75 -5.26 -4.46
C ASN A 170 18.88 -4.39 -5.05
N ALA A 171 19.22 -3.28 -4.39
CA ALA A 171 20.35 -2.43 -4.77
C ALA A 171 21.68 -3.17 -4.63
N PHE A 172 21.89 -3.90 -3.52
CA PHE A 172 23.09 -4.71 -3.31
C PHE A 172 23.24 -5.80 -4.38
N ALA A 173 22.12 -6.46 -4.73
CA ALA A 173 22.10 -7.45 -5.81
C ALA A 173 22.44 -6.81 -7.16
N ALA A 174 21.91 -5.62 -7.47
CA ALA A 174 22.18 -4.89 -8.71
C ALA A 174 23.62 -4.38 -8.80
N PHE A 175 24.24 -4.05 -7.69
CA PHE A 175 25.68 -3.67 -7.64
C PHE A 175 26.59 -4.91 -7.55
N GLY A 176 26.06 -6.08 -7.22
CA GLY A 176 26.83 -7.28 -7.00
C GLY A 176 27.67 -7.27 -5.72
N GLY A 177 27.33 -6.39 -4.77
CA GLY A 177 28.03 -6.24 -3.49
C GLY A 177 27.48 -5.14 -2.61
N VAL A 178 28.04 -4.99 -1.41
CA VAL A 178 27.61 -4.06 -0.37
C VAL A 178 28.70 -3.01 -0.12
N PRO A 179 28.40 -1.70 -0.13
CA PRO A 179 29.36 -0.67 0.24
C PRO A 179 29.70 -0.77 1.74
N SER A 180 30.88 -0.25 2.12
CA SER A 180 31.29 -0.29 3.52
C SER A 180 30.44 0.55 4.44
N GLU A 181 29.89 1.65 3.91
CA GLU A 181 29.10 2.62 4.64
C GLU A 181 27.86 3.02 3.83
N ILE A 182 26.73 3.22 4.54
CA ILE A 182 25.52 3.76 3.91
C ILE A 182 25.11 5.02 4.64
N MET A 183 25.14 6.14 3.92
CA MET A 183 24.68 7.42 4.40
C MET A 183 23.19 7.56 4.17
N VAL A 184 22.44 7.71 5.27
CA VAL A 184 20.98 7.84 5.29
C VAL A 184 20.56 9.18 5.86
N ASP A 185 19.42 9.71 5.38
CA ASP A 185 18.77 10.84 6.04
C ASP A 185 18.10 10.40 7.35
N ASN A 186 17.61 11.35 8.13
CA ASN A 186 16.88 11.14 9.38
C ASN A 186 15.48 10.53 9.15
N LEU A 187 15.40 9.50 8.32
CA LEU A 187 14.19 8.73 8.05
C LEU A 187 13.86 7.83 9.24
N LYS A 188 12.60 7.81 9.69
CA LYS A 188 12.15 6.94 10.81
C LYS A 188 12.40 5.45 10.60
N SER A 189 12.51 5.00 9.35
CA SER A 189 12.89 3.61 9.02
C SER A 189 14.35 3.31 9.32
N ALA A 190 15.23 4.32 9.37
CA ALA A 190 16.65 4.18 9.66
C ALA A 190 17.04 4.80 11.02
N VAL A 191 16.59 6.03 11.30
CA VAL A 191 16.97 6.81 12.48
C VAL A 191 15.72 7.20 13.26
N LEU A 192 15.61 6.74 14.52
CA LEU A 192 14.48 7.06 15.39
C LEU A 192 14.61 8.42 16.04
N GLN A 193 15.83 8.80 16.43
CA GLN A 193 16.12 10.06 17.09
C GLN A 193 17.51 10.58 16.72
N ARG A 194 17.59 11.85 16.36
CA ARG A 194 18.83 12.58 16.09
C ARG A 194 18.78 13.94 16.76
N LEU A 195 19.64 14.17 17.73
CA LEU A 195 19.83 15.46 18.40
C LEU A 195 21.25 15.93 18.19
N VAL A 196 21.46 17.24 18.11
CA VAL A 196 22.79 17.83 17.97
C VAL A 196 23.62 17.51 19.23
N GLY A 197 24.82 16.97 19.06
CA GLY A 197 25.71 16.62 20.17
C GLY A 197 25.38 15.30 20.90
N VAL A 198 24.37 14.57 20.44
CA VAL A 198 24.00 13.26 21.02
C VAL A 198 24.14 12.15 19.96
N ALA A 199 24.56 10.97 20.37
CA ALA A 199 24.64 9.82 19.47
C ALA A 199 23.26 9.50 18.85
N PRO A 200 23.19 9.16 17.54
CA PRO A 200 21.93 8.84 16.89
C PRO A 200 21.33 7.55 17.44
N VAL A 201 19.99 7.52 17.61
CA VAL A 201 19.27 6.29 17.94
C VAL A 201 18.75 5.69 16.65
N PHE A 202 19.31 4.57 16.24
CA PHE A 202 18.91 3.86 15.04
C PHE A 202 17.69 2.98 15.26
N ASN A 203 16.94 2.73 14.20
CA ASN A 203 15.92 1.70 14.20
C ASN A 203 16.59 0.33 14.46
N PRO A 204 16.19 -0.42 15.51
CA PRO A 204 16.84 -1.70 15.85
C PRO A 204 16.92 -2.68 14.70
N LYS A 205 15.84 -2.78 13.90
CA LYS A 205 15.79 -3.66 12.74
C LYS A 205 16.78 -3.24 11.64
N TYR A 206 16.96 -1.92 11.42
CA TYR A 206 17.95 -1.43 10.46
C TYR A 206 19.37 -1.65 10.96
N LEU A 207 19.58 -1.55 12.27
CA LEU A 207 20.87 -1.88 12.87
C LEU A 207 21.21 -3.38 12.72
N ASP A 208 20.25 -4.28 12.94
CA ASP A 208 20.44 -5.71 12.71
C ASP A 208 20.67 -6.03 11.23
N PHE A 209 19.95 -5.33 10.34
CA PHE A 209 20.15 -5.41 8.90
C PHE A 209 21.58 -4.98 8.50
N SER A 210 22.08 -3.87 9.05
CA SER A 210 23.44 -3.38 8.77
C SER A 210 24.50 -4.36 9.26
N ARG A 211 24.32 -4.95 10.44
CA ARG A 211 25.20 -6.00 10.97
C ARG A 211 25.16 -7.27 10.11
N HIS A 212 23.97 -7.65 9.64
CA HIS A 212 23.82 -8.79 8.74
C HIS A 212 24.62 -8.58 7.45
N TRP A 213 24.44 -7.44 6.77
CA TRP A 213 25.12 -7.15 5.51
C TRP A 213 26.55 -6.63 5.68
N GLY A 214 26.93 -6.21 6.89
CA GLY A 214 28.29 -5.81 7.26
C GLY A 214 28.64 -4.38 6.86
N PHE A 215 27.67 -3.46 6.73
CA PHE A 215 27.94 -2.05 6.48
C PHE A 215 27.71 -1.19 7.73
N GLU A 216 28.35 -0.02 7.77
CA GLU A 216 28.13 0.99 8.80
C GLU A 216 27.05 1.99 8.38
N ILE A 217 26.15 2.33 9.31
CA ILE A 217 25.13 3.35 9.08
C ILE A 217 25.71 4.71 9.42
N LYS A 218 25.79 5.61 8.45
CA LYS A 218 26.18 7.02 8.65
C LYS A 218 24.96 7.95 8.51
N PRO A 219 24.42 8.46 9.61
CA PRO A 219 23.34 9.45 9.53
C PRO A 219 23.92 10.79 9.10
N CYS A 220 23.25 11.50 8.18
CA CYS A 220 23.61 12.87 7.80
C CYS A 220 23.59 13.79 9.00
N ASN A 221 24.52 14.74 9.08
CA ASN A 221 24.50 15.75 10.11
C ASN A 221 23.29 16.68 9.99
N VAL A 222 22.79 17.14 11.13
CA VAL A 222 21.65 18.05 11.17
C VAL A 222 22.05 19.35 10.48
N ARG A 223 21.30 19.77 9.46
CA ARG A 223 21.53 20.96 8.61
C ARG A 223 22.77 20.92 7.68
N ALA A 224 23.43 19.79 7.51
CA ALA A 224 24.54 19.64 6.59
C ALA A 224 24.08 19.05 5.24
N GLY A 225 23.26 19.80 4.49
CA GLY A 225 22.74 19.38 3.17
C GLY A 225 23.81 19.09 2.12
N ASN A 226 25.00 19.69 2.28
CA ASN A 226 26.17 19.44 1.44
C ASN A 226 26.71 18.00 1.53
N GLU A 227 26.54 17.30 2.66
CA GLU A 227 26.97 15.93 2.83
C GLU A 227 26.16 14.94 1.95
N LYS A 228 24.89 15.27 1.72
CA LYS A 228 23.92 14.44 0.95
C LYS A 228 23.75 14.85 -0.51
N GLY A 229 24.49 15.84 -0.97
CA GLY A 229 24.30 16.46 -2.30
C GLY A 229 24.29 15.49 -3.48
N ARG A 230 24.90 14.29 -3.36
CA ARG A 230 24.94 13.31 -4.47
C ARG A 230 23.59 12.66 -4.70
N VAL A 231 22.96 12.15 -3.65
CA VAL A 231 21.65 11.50 -3.77
C VAL A 231 20.53 12.53 -3.98
N GLU A 232 20.60 13.71 -3.35
CA GLU A 232 19.62 14.78 -3.59
C GLU A 232 19.64 15.26 -5.05
N ASN A 233 20.82 15.43 -5.63
CA ASN A 233 20.98 15.72 -7.06
C ASN A 233 20.45 14.55 -7.91
N GLY A 234 20.68 13.30 -7.49
CA GLY A 234 20.14 12.10 -8.11
C GLY A 234 18.61 12.06 -8.08
N VAL A 235 17.99 12.35 -6.93
CA VAL A 235 16.51 12.48 -6.82
C VAL A 235 15.99 13.58 -7.75
N GLY A 236 16.65 14.73 -7.78
CA GLY A 236 16.33 15.80 -8.72
C GLY A 236 16.46 15.38 -10.18
N TYR A 237 17.50 14.62 -10.51
CA TYR A 237 17.73 14.10 -11.84
C TYR A 237 16.66 13.07 -12.27
N VAL A 238 16.30 12.13 -11.42
CA VAL A 238 15.19 11.19 -11.67
C VAL A 238 13.89 11.95 -11.95
N LYS A 239 13.55 12.95 -11.13
CA LYS A 239 12.33 13.75 -11.30
C LYS A 239 12.30 14.52 -12.62
N LYS A 240 13.42 15.15 -12.99
CA LYS A 240 13.49 16.04 -14.16
C LYS A 240 13.75 15.32 -15.47
N ASN A 241 14.56 14.26 -15.45
CA ASN A 241 15.01 13.58 -16.66
C ASN A 241 14.18 12.33 -16.99
N PHE A 242 13.72 11.60 -15.96
CA PHE A 242 12.96 10.37 -16.16
C PHE A 242 11.45 10.57 -15.98
N LEU A 243 11.03 11.15 -14.86
CA LEU A 243 9.60 11.20 -14.51
C LEU A 243 8.85 12.36 -15.16
N ALA A 244 9.52 13.46 -15.48
CA ALA A 244 8.88 14.61 -16.10
C ALA A 244 8.43 14.26 -17.54
N GLY A 245 7.12 14.36 -17.79
CA GLY A 245 6.53 14.05 -19.09
C GLY A 245 6.34 12.55 -19.37
N LEU A 246 6.69 11.65 -18.44
CA LEU A 246 6.51 10.22 -18.59
C LEU A 246 5.03 9.84 -18.49
N ALA A 247 4.48 9.31 -19.58
CA ALA A 247 3.12 8.77 -19.62
C ALA A 247 3.18 7.24 -19.51
N LEU A 248 2.95 6.72 -18.29
CA LEU A 248 2.84 5.27 -18.06
C LEU A 248 1.41 4.90 -17.66
N PRO A 249 0.90 3.76 -18.15
CA PRO A 249 -0.48 3.35 -17.90
C PRO A 249 -0.71 2.96 -16.43
N ASP A 250 0.26 2.30 -15.79
CA ASP A 250 0.15 1.77 -14.43
C ASP A 250 1.51 1.66 -13.71
N PHE A 251 1.43 1.24 -12.44
CA PHE A 251 2.60 1.04 -11.60
C PHE A 251 3.51 -0.11 -12.09
N CYS A 252 2.96 -1.17 -12.69
CA CYS A 252 3.73 -2.35 -13.10
C CYS A 252 4.71 -2.02 -14.23
N ALA A 253 4.35 -1.09 -15.11
CA ALA A 253 5.19 -0.65 -16.23
C ALA A 253 6.37 0.24 -15.79
N LEU A 254 6.31 0.81 -14.58
CA LEU A 254 7.24 1.85 -14.14
C LEU A 254 8.64 1.28 -13.82
N GLN A 255 8.72 0.14 -13.14
CA GLN A 255 10.01 -0.45 -12.77
C GLN A 255 10.83 -0.93 -13.99
N PRO A 256 10.26 -1.65 -14.97
CA PRO A 256 10.97 -1.98 -16.20
C PRO A 256 11.47 -0.73 -16.96
N ALA A 257 10.64 0.31 -17.05
CA ALA A 257 11.04 1.57 -17.71
C ALA A 257 12.18 2.26 -16.96
N GLY A 258 12.13 2.28 -15.62
CA GLY A 258 13.19 2.82 -14.77
C GLY A 258 14.51 2.06 -14.90
N THR A 259 14.45 0.73 -14.98
CA THR A 259 15.62 -0.12 -15.21
C THR A 259 16.25 0.18 -16.58
N LEU A 260 15.44 0.21 -17.62
CA LEU A 260 15.91 0.56 -18.96
C LEU A 260 16.56 1.95 -18.99
N TRP A 261 15.93 2.95 -18.37
CA TRP A 261 16.49 4.29 -18.26
C TRP A 261 17.82 4.33 -17.49
N MET A 262 17.96 3.57 -16.41
CA MET A 262 19.23 3.45 -15.68
C MET A 262 20.32 2.89 -16.58
N ASP A 263 20.04 1.85 -17.36
CA ASP A 263 21.01 1.14 -18.18
C ASP A 263 21.37 1.90 -19.46
N THR A 264 20.44 2.65 -20.03
CA THR A 264 20.65 3.33 -21.31
C THR A 264 20.96 4.84 -21.19
N VAL A 265 20.60 5.46 -20.06
CA VAL A 265 20.73 6.91 -19.88
C VAL A 265 21.51 7.24 -18.62
N ALA A 266 21.01 6.87 -17.44
CA ALA A 266 21.50 7.40 -16.18
C ALA A 266 22.94 6.96 -15.88
N ASN A 267 23.25 5.66 -16.04
CA ASN A 267 24.55 5.08 -15.70
C ASN A 267 25.57 5.15 -16.85
N VAL A 268 25.14 5.50 -18.06
CA VAL A 268 26.03 5.60 -19.24
C VAL A 268 26.34 7.04 -19.66
N ARG A 269 25.64 8.05 -19.09
CA ARG A 269 25.90 9.45 -19.40
C ARG A 269 27.29 9.88 -18.93
N MET A 270 27.89 10.84 -19.60
CA MET A 270 29.06 11.57 -19.07
C MET A 270 28.65 12.35 -17.83
N HIS A 271 29.20 12.03 -16.67
CA HIS A 271 28.86 12.68 -15.42
C HIS A 271 29.66 13.98 -15.25
N GLU A 272 28.96 15.10 -15.02
CA GLU A 272 29.52 16.44 -15.01
C GLU A 272 30.71 16.61 -14.01
N SER A 273 30.59 16.08 -12.79
CA SER A 273 31.61 16.28 -11.77
C SER A 273 32.80 15.30 -11.84
N THR A 274 32.65 14.16 -12.50
CA THR A 274 33.70 13.13 -12.60
C THR A 274 34.31 13.06 -14.01
N HIS A 275 33.66 13.67 -15.00
CA HIS A 275 34.03 13.62 -16.41
C HIS A 275 34.24 12.19 -16.94
N GLN A 276 33.55 11.21 -16.33
CA GLN A 276 33.56 9.79 -16.70
C GLN A 276 32.13 9.24 -16.65
N ARG A 277 31.91 8.13 -17.33
CA ARG A 277 30.63 7.42 -17.25
C ARG A 277 30.54 6.61 -15.96
N PRO A 278 29.41 6.67 -15.22
CA PRO A 278 29.23 5.90 -14.00
C PRO A 278 29.49 4.41 -14.17
N ILE A 279 29.08 3.81 -15.27
CA ILE A 279 29.31 2.38 -15.55
C ILE A 279 30.79 2.03 -15.68
N GLU A 280 31.56 2.85 -16.40
CA GLU A 280 33.00 2.64 -16.58
C GLU A 280 33.76 2.77 -15.25
N ARG A 281 33.41 3.79 -14.47
CA ARG A 281 34.00 4.02 -13.15
C ARG A 281 33.62 2.94 -12.14
N PHE A 282 32.44 2.36 -12.30
CA PHE A 282 31.98 1.26 -11.47
C PHE A 282 32.79 -0.03 -11.64
N GLU A 283 33.36 -0.30 -12.78
CA GLU A 283 34.21 -1.48 -12.97
C GLU A 283 35.39 -1.50 -12.00
N ALA A 284 35.99 -0.33 -11.71
CA ALA A 284 37.01 -0.20 -10.67
C ALA A 284 36.44 -0.33 -9.24
N GLU A 285 35.22 0.16 -9.00
CA GLU A 285 34.59 0.13 -7.68
C GLU A 285 34.09 -1.25 -7.29
N ARG A 286 33.62 -2.04 -8.26
CA ARG A 286 32.99 -3.34 -8.06
C ARG A 286 33.85 -4.30 -7.22
N ALA A 287 35.15 -4.32 -7.44
CA ALA A 287 36.10 -5.18 -6.72
C ALA A 287 36.23 -4.81 -5.23
N HIS A 288 35.88 -3.60 -4.84
CA HIS A 288 35.97 -3.07 -3.48
C HIS A 288 34.70 -3.21 -2.68
N LEU A 289 33.57 -3.58 -3.33
CA LEU A 289 32.32 -3.88 -2.63
C LEU A 289 32.46 -5.19 -1.85
N ARG A 290 31.84 -5.23 -0.66
CA ARG A 290 31.78 -6.45 0.16
C ARG A 290 30.93 -7.50 -0.54
N ARG A 291 31.33 -8.76 -0.46
CA ARG A 291 30.59 -9.87 -1.07
C ARG A 291 29.20 -10.02 -0.46
N LEU A 292 28.22 -10.33 -1.31
CA LEU A 292 26.88 -10.67 -0.87
C LEU A 292 26.89 -11.95 -0.04
N LYS A 293 26.13 -11.96 1.04
CA LYS A 293 25.90 -13.18 1.82
C LYS A 293 24.92 -14.10 1.09
N PRO A 294 25.09 -15.42 1.17
CA PRO A 294 24.19 -16.38 0.52
C PRO A 294 22.78 -16.38 1.15
N ALA A 295 22.67 -16.02 2.43
CA ALA A 295 21.38 -15.92 3.13
C ALA A 295 20.95 -14.46 3.21
N GLY A 296 19.73 -14.15 2.73
CA GLY A 296 19.11 -12.85 2.89
C GLY A 296 18.67 -12.58 4.33
N PHE A 297 18.35 -11.34 4.64
CA PHE A 297 17.82 -10.94 5.94
C PHE A 297 16.28 -11.11 5.99
N ASP A 298 15.69 -11.34 7.18
CA ASP A 298 14.21 -11.35 7.32
C ASP A 298 13.66 -9.91 7.29
N LEU A 299 13.26 -9.48 6.11
CA LEU A 299 12.77 -8.12 5.84
C LEU A 299 11.38 -7.84 6.41
N ALA A 300 10.67 -8.86 6.92
CA ALA A 300 9.27 -8.75 7.30
C ALA A 300 9.02 -7.71 8.39
N ARG A 301 8.00 -6.87 8.22
CA ARG A 301 7.41 -6.13 9.33
C ARG A 301 6.48 -7.06 10.10
N VAL A 302 6.83 -7.32 11.37
CA VAL A 302 6.09 -8.23 12.23
C VAL A 302 5.02 -7.45 13.01
N LYS A 303 3.79 -7.96 13.02
CA LYS A 303 2.66 -7.44 13.80
C LYS A 303 1.88 -8.58 14.43
N THR A 304 1.43 -8.38 15.68
CA THR A 304 0.41 -9.23 16.25
C THR A 304 -0.96 -8.71 15.84
N VAL A 305 -1.79 -9.58 15.29
CA VAL A 305 -3.11 -9.27 14.75
C VAL A 305 -4.13 -10.24 15.30
N ARG A 306 -5.40 -9.85 15.33
CA ARG A 306 -6.50 -10.75 15.71
C ARG A 306 -7.35 -11.05 14.47
N ALA A 307 -7.54 -12.32 14.16
CA ALA A 307 -8.46 -12.72 13.10
C ALA A 307 -9.91 -12.38 13.49
N THR A 308 -10.69 -11.84 12.57
CA THR A 308 -12.11 -11.54 12.79
C THR A 308 -12.93 -12.82 12.89
N LYS A 309 -14.22 -12.71 13.32
CA LYS A 309 -15.17 -13.84 13.27
C LYS A 309 -15.41 -14.35 11.84
N GLN A 310 -15.12 -13.52 10.84
CA GLN A 310 -15.16 -13.87 9.42
C GLN A 310 -13.80 -14.40 8.91
N PHE A 311 -12.89 -14.83 9.81
CA PHE A 311 -11.55 -15.37 9.52
C PHE A 311 -10.70 -14.48 8.61
N ARG A 312 -10.74 -13.14 8.85
CA ARG A 312 -9.95 -12.13 8.13
C ARG A 312 -8.99 -11.41 9.05
N VAL A 313 -7.81 -11.12 8.53
CA VAL A 313 -6.74 -10.37 9.20
C VAL A 313 -6.51 -9.06 8.43
N PRO A 314 -6.54 -7.89 9.11
CA PRO A 314 -6.34 -6.60 8.45
C PRO A 314 -4.84 -6.27 8.30
N LEU A 315 -4.47 -5.74 7.12
CA LEU A 315 -3.18 -5.12 6.85
C LEU A 315 -3.34 -3.99 5.83
N ASP A 316 -2.87 -2.78 6.16
CA ASP A 316 -2.79 -1.62 5.25
C ASP A 316 -4.10 -1.33 4.48
N SER A 317 -5.24 -1.32 5.14
CA SER A 317 -6.61 -1.17 4.61
C SER A 317 -7.15 -2.39 3.84
N ASN A 318 -6.40 -3.47 3.72
CA ASN A 318 -6.82 -4.71 3.06
C ASN A 318 -7.11 -5.80 4.09
N HIS A 319 -7.89 -6.80 3.67
CA HIS A 319 -8.19 -7.98 4.48
C HIS A 319 -7.66 -9.23 3.80
N TYR A 320 -7.11 -10.14 4.59
CA TYR A 320 -6.54 -11.40 4.12
C TYR A 320 -7.20 -12.56 4.86
N THR A 321 -7.66 -13.58 4.16
CA THR A 321 -8.31 -14.73 4.80
C THR A 321 -7.31 -15.65 5.47
N VAL A 322 -7.72 -16.27 6.56
CA VAL A 322 -7.03 -17.39 7.22
C VAL A 322 -7.99 -18.58 7.31
N PRO A 323 -7.50 -19.82 7.51
CA PRO A 323 -8.41 -20.97 7.75
C PRO A 323 -9.38 -20.67 8.89
N ALA A 324 -10.64 -21.04 8.71
CA ALA A 324 -11.74 -20.67 9.63
C ALA A 324 -11.52 -21.08 11.10
N ARG A 325 -10.72 -22.13 11.34
CA ARG A 325 -10.35 -22.60 12.70
C ARG A 325 -9.60 -21.54 13.52
N TYR A 326 -8.97 -20.55 12.87
CA TYR A 326 -8.25 -19.46 13.52
C TYR A 326 -9.10 -18.22 13.77
N ALA A 327 -10.39 -18.25 13.45
CA ALA A 327 -11.30 -17.12 13.72
C ALA A 327 -11.28 -16.70 15.19
N GLY A 328 -11.10 -15.40 15.45
CA GLY A 328 -11.03 -14.84 16.80
C GLY A 328 -9.69 -14.99 17.51
N GLN A 329 -8.73 -15.74 16.96
CA GLN A 329 -7.42 -15.98 17.57
C GLN A 329 -6.43 -14.84 17.31
N ARG A 330 -5.42 -14.72 18.17
CA ARG A 330 -4.27 -13.83 17.98
C ARG A 330 -3.23 -14.57 17.16
N LEU A 331 -2.81 -13.94 16.07
CA LEU A 331 -1.88 -14.50 15.10
C LEU A 331 -0.70 -13.53 14.89
N THR A 332 0.42 -14.05 14.44
CA THR A 332 1.57 -13.25 14.03
C THR A 332 1.54 -13.03 12.52
N LEU A 333 1.49 -11.78 12.10
CA LEU A 333 1.54 -11.37 10.69
C LEU A 333 2.95 -10.87 10.36
N LYS A 334 3.58 -11.46 9.35
CA LYS A 334 4.82 -10.99 8.72
C LYS A 334 4.49 -10.37 7.36
N ALA A 335 4.63 -9.05 7.24
CA ALA A 335 4.43 -8.32 6.01
C ALA A 335 5.77 -8.08 5.31
N TYR A 336 5.95 -8.66 4.14
CA TYR A 336 7.05 -8.39 3.21
C TYR A 336 6.61 -7.37 2.14
N ALA A 337 7.50 -6.94 1.27
CA ALA A 337 7.16 -6.03 0.17
C ALA A 337 6.19 -6.67 -0.84
N ASP A 338 6.32 -7.97 -1.10
CA ASP A 338 5.60 -8.75 -2.12
C ASP A 338 4.52 -9.69 -1.56
N ARG A 339 4.61 -10.07 -0.28
CA ARG A 339 3.76 -11.11 0.32
C ARG A 339 3.40 -10.84 1.77
N VAL A 340 2.35 -11.49 2.21
CA VAL A 340 1.89 -11.51 3.60
C VAL A 340 1.88 -12.96 4.08
N CYS A 341 2.61 -13.24 5.15
CA CYS A 341 2.66 -14.55 5.80
C CYS A 341 2.02 -14.46 7.18
N ILE A 342 1.12 -15.37 7.49
CA ILE A 342 0.40 -15.40 8.77
C ILE A 342 0.77 -16.69 9.49
N TYR A 343 1.13 -16.55 10.77
CA TYR A 343 1.63 -17.62 11.61
C TYR A 343 0.77 -17.77 12.87
N ASP A 344 0.58 -19.02 13.29
CA ASP A 344 0.20 -19.36 14.65
C ASP A 344 1.46 -19.79 15.39
N GLN A 345 1.87 -18.99 16.40
CA GLN A 345 3.17 -19.13 17.04
C GLN A 345 4.32 -19.16 16.01
N GLN A 346 4.90 -20.32 15.73
CA GLN A 346 5.99 -20.53 14.75
C GLN A 346 5.54 -21.21 13.46
N GLN A 347 4.32 -21.75 13.43
CA GLN A 347 3.79 -22.46 12.27
C GLN A 347 3.20 -21.50 11.24
N LEU A 348 3.68 -21.58 10.01
CA LEU A 348 3.08 -20.87 8.88
C LEU A 348 1.68 -21.42 8.61
N ILE A 349 0.65 -20.58 8.71
CA ILE A 349 -0.75 -20.92 8.43
C ILE A 349 -1.06 -20.72 6.95
N VAL A 350 -0.72 -19.52 6.43
CA VAL A 350 -1.06 -19.12 5.07
C VAL A 350 -0.10 -18.05 4.57
N ARG A 351 0.12 -18.05 3.24
CA ARG A 351 0.84 -17.02 2.49
C ARG A 351 -0.07 -16.44 1.41
N HIS A 352 -0.21 -15.13 1.40
CA HIS A 352 -0.90 -14.39 0.35
C HIS A 352 0.07 -13.48 -0.41
N ALA A 353 -0.20 -13.22 -1.69
CA ALA A 353 0.41 -12.10 -2.38
C ALA A 353 -0.06 -10.78 -1.72
N ARG A 354 0.85 -9.85 -1.51
CA ARG A 354 0.49 -8.55 -0.93
C ARG A 354 -0.17 -7.66 -1.98
N SER A 355 -1.38 -7.23 -1.74
CA SER A 355 -2.03 -6.22 -2.59
C SER A 355 -1.51 -4.83 -2.25
N MET A 356 -1.10 -4.09 -3.29
CA MET A 356 -0.74 -2.68 -3.20
C MET A 356 -1.96 -1.77 -3.40
N ASP A 357 -3.08 -2.31 -3.86
CA ASP A 357 -4.37 -1.64 -3.92
C ASP A 357 -4.97 -1.47 -2.51
N ARG A 358 -6.06 -0.73 -2.38
CA ARG A 358 -6.72 -0.47 -1.10
C ARG A 358 -8.10 -1.11 -1.06
N HIS A 359 -8.55 -1.41 0.17
CA HIS A 359 -9.89 -1.94 0.45
C HIS A 359 -10.18 -3.26 -0.25
N GLN A 360 -9.14 -4.06 -0.48
CA GLN A 360 -9.25 -5.37 -1.11
C GLN A 360 -9.51 -6.46 -0.06
N ASP A 361 -10.32 -7.44 -0.41
CA ASP A 361 -10.54 -8.66 0.35
C ASP A 361 -9.86 -9.84 -0.38
N ILE A 362 -8.63 -10.12 0.03
CA ILE A 362 -7.80 -11.16 -0.58
C ILE A 362 -8.18 -12.51 0.03
N GLN A 363 -8.87 -13.31 -0.75
CA GLN A 363 -9.43 -14.58 -0.31
C GLN A 363 -8.66 -15.78 -0.89
N ASP A 364 -8.45 -16.77 -0.04
CA ASP A 364 -8.09 -18.11 -0.47
C ASP A 364 -9.38 -18.95 -0.55
N PRO A 365 -9.75 -19.47 -1.74
CA PRO A 365 -10.98 -20.24 -1.93
C PRO A 365 -11.06 -21.48 -1.02
N GLU A 366 -9.92 -22.07 -0.66
CA GLU A 366 -9.89 -23.25 0.21
C GLU A 366 -10.40 -22.94 1.63
N HIS A 367 -10.13 -21.74 2.14
CA HIS A 367 -10.58 -21.37 3.50
C HIS A 367 -12.10 -21.36 3.64
N GLN A 368 -12.81 -20.97 2.59
CA GLN A 368 -14.27 -20.97 2.57
C GLN A 368 -14.83 -22.39 2.36
N SER A 369 -14.26 -23.15 1.44
CA SER A 369 -14.70 -24.52 1.15
C SER A 369 -14.51 -25.44 2.35
N GLN A 370 -13.39 -25.33 3.07
CA GLN A 370 -13.14 -26.06 4.31
C GLN A 370 -14.18 -25.76 5.40
N LEU A 371 -14.59 -24.50 5.57
CA LEU A 371 -15.63 -24.12 6.52
C LEU A 371 -16.98 -24.75 6.17
N VAL A 372 -17.34 -24.72 4.87
CA VAL A 372 -18.59 -25.34 4.38
C VAL A 372 -18.55 -26.85 4.60
N ALA A 373 -17.43 -27.52 4.30
CA ALA A 373 -17.24 -28.94 4.52
C ALA A 373 -17.34 -29.31 6.02
N GLN A 374 -16.68 -28.55 6.90
CA GLN A 374 -16.77 -28.74 8.35
C GLN A 374 -18.20 -28.60 8.88
N ARG A 375 -18.95 -27.58 8.42
CA ARG A 375 -20.35 -27.39 8.83
C ARG A 375 -21.24 -28.52 8.32
N LYS A 376 -20.99 -28.99 7.11
CA LYS A 376 -21.70 -30.14 6.53
C LYS A 376 -21.45 -31.40 7.37
N SER A 377 -20.19 -31.71 7.64
CA SER A 377 -19.79 -32.84 8.48
C SER A 377 -20.37 -32.76 9.89
N ALA A 378 -20.30 -31.58 10.54
CA ALA A 378 -20.87 -31.37 11.87
C ALA A 378 -22.41 -31.57 11.90
N ARG A 379 -23.12 -31.15 10.85
CA ARG A 379 -24.57 -31.39 10.71
C ARG A 379 -24.87 -32.88 10.54
N GLU A 380 -24.04 -33.56 9.75
CA GLU A 380 -24.17 -35.01 9.55
C GLU A 380 -23.93 -35.78 10.85
N GLN A 381 -22.87 -35.42 11.57
CA GLN A 381 -22.60 -36.00 12.89
C GLN A 381 -23.73 -35.78 13.90
N ARG A 382 -24.28 -34.54 13.97
CA ARG A 382 -25.41 -34.24 14.85
C ARG A 382 -26.63 -35.06 14.51
N LEU A 383 -26.98 -35.17 13.23
CA LEU A 383 -28.10 -36.00 12.76
C LEU A 383 -27.91 -37.47 13.16
N LEU A 384 -26.70 -37.98 12.95
CA LEU A 384 -26.38 -39.37 13.31
C LEU A 384 -26.48 -39.61 14.82
N VAL A 385 -25.89 -38.71 15.63
CA VAL A 385 -25.99 -38.80 17.10
C VAL A 385 -27.44 -38.74 17.57
N SER A 386 -28.25 -37.81 17.02
CA SER A 386 -29.67 -37.69 17.34
C SER A 386 -30.44 -38.94 16.97
N PHE A 387 -30.17 -39.56 15.84
CA PHE A 387 -30.80 -40.81 15.39
C PHE A 387 -30.41 -41.98 16.31
N LEU A 388 -29.12 -42.16 16.58
CA LEU A 388 -28.63 -43.26 17.41
C LEU A 388 -29.14 -43.13 18.87
N ALA A 389 -29.43 -41.95 19.33
CA ALA A 389 -30.01 -41.71 20.64
C ALA A 389 -31.49 -42.13 20.76
N ILE A 390 -32.21 -42.45 19.65
CA ILE A 390 -33.63 -42.84 19.66
C ILE A 390 -33.82 -44.20 20.32
N SER A 391 -33.05 -45.21 19.88
CA SER A 391 -33.18 -46.58 20.35
C SER A 391 -31.83 -47.30 20.38
N PRO A 392 -31.57 -48.23 21.28
CA PRO A 392 -30.37 -49.07 21.27
C PRO A 392 -30.21 -49.86 19.94
N ARG A 393 -31.31 -50.11 19.22
CA ARG A 393 -31.32 -50.83 17.95
C ARG A 393 -31.21 -49.87 16.72
N ALA A 394 -31.17 -48.58 16.92
CA ALA A 394 -31.07 -47.57 15.85
C ALA A 394 -29.86 -47.83 14.93
N GLN A 395 -28.74 -48.28 15.48
CA GLN A 395 -27.56 -48.63 14.68
C GLN A 395 -27.86 -49.72 13.66
N ARG A 396 -28.51 -50.81 14.09
CA ARG A 396 -28.91 -51.94 13.19
C ARG A 396 -29.89 -51.48 12.13
N TYR A 397 -30.83 -50.61 12.49
CA TYR A 397 -31.77 -50.03 11.53
C TYR A 397 -31.04 -49.20 10.47
N ARG A 398 -30.06 -48.37 10.86
CA ARG A 398 -29.23 -47.61 9.91
C ARG A 398 -28.48 -48.50 8.97
N GLU A 399 -27.78 -49.52 9.45
CA GLU A 399 -27.03 -50.46 8.64
C GLU A 399 -27.91 -51.20 7.60
N ALA A 400 -29.09 -51.61 8.02
CA ALA A 400 -30.07 -52.27 7.13
C ALA A 400 -30.64 -51.28 6.10
N LEU A 401 -30.85 -50.02 6.48
CA LEU A 401 -31.29 -48.97 5.56
C LEU A 401 -30.20 -48.65 4.51
N GLU A 402 -28.93 -48.54 4.92
CA GLU A 402 -27.78 -48.34 4.03
C GLU A 402 -27.58 -49.53 3.06
N ALA A 403 -27.78 -50.77 3.51
CA ALA A 403 -27.67 -51.96 2.69
C ALA A 403 -28.70 -52.01 1.54
N LYS A 404 -29.83 -51.33 1.63
CA LYS A 404 -30.88 -51.29 0.60
C LYS A 404 -30.65 -50.21 -0.47
N HIS A 405 -29.49 -49.57 -0.51
CA HIS A 405 -29.12 -48.48 -1.45
C HIS A 405 -30.12 -47.32 -1.50
N VAL A 406 -30.85 -47.07 -0.44
CA VAL A 406 -31.77 -45.95 -0.29
C VAL A 406 -30.97 -44.73 0.22
N ASN A 407 -31.39 -43.52 -0.11
CA ASN A 407 -30.76 -42.31 0.45
C ASN A 407 -30.98 -42.25 1.97
N ALA A 408 -30.19 -43.07 2.68
CA ALA A 408 -30.28 -43.29 4.14
C ALA A 408 -30.33 -41.99 4.90
N ARG A 409 -29.56 -40.99 4.50
CA ARG A 409 -29.48 -39.71 5.15
C ARG A 409 -30.78 -38.90 5.13
N ALA A 410 -31.50 -38.94 4.02
CA ALA A 410 -32.81 -38.31 3.93
C ALA A 410 -33.82 -38.98 4.86
N HIS A 411 -33.82 -40.33 4.92
CA HIS A 411 -34.68 -41.09 5.81
C HIS A 411 -34.31 -40.86 7.29
N LEU A 412 -33.03 -40.86 7.67
CA LEU A 412 -32.61 -40.54 9.04
C LEU A 412 -33.10 -39.16 9.50
N ARG A 413 -33.03 -38.15 8.61
CA ARG A 413 -33.53 -36.80 8.94
C ARG A 413 -35.02 -36.77 9.18
N LYS A 414 -35.79 -37.47 8.31
CA LYS A 414 -37.26 -37.58 8.47
C LYS A 414 -37.62 -38.34 9.75
N ILE A 415 -36.92 -39.42 10.08
CA ILE A 415 -37.16 -40.21 11.30
C ILE A 415 -36.83 -39.37 12.55
N VAL A 416 -35.75 -38.63 12.55
CA VAL A 416 -35.43 -37.71 13.69
C VAL A 416 -36.51 -36.65 13.84
N ALA A 417 -37.05 -36.09 12.76
CA ALA A 417 -38.16 -35.13 12.82
C ALA A 417 -39.44 -35.78 13.37
N LEU A 418 -39.72 -37.06 13.13
CA LEU A 418 -40.88 -37.77 13.74
C LEU A 418 -40.79 -37.85 15.24
N VAL A 419 -39.58 -37.80 15.86
CA VAL A 419 -39.39 -37.76 17.32
C VAL A 419 -40.03 -36.51 17.94
N GLU A 420 -39.95 -35.38 17.24
CA GLU A 420 -40.54 -34.09 17.71
C GLU A 420 -42.08 -34.17 17.73
N MET A 421 -42.67 -34.92 16.80
CA MET A 421 -44.12 -35.05 16.62
C MET A 421 -44.73 -36.17 17.48
N HIS A 422 -44.04 -37.29 17.64
CA HIS A 422 -44.62 -38.53 18.23
C HIS A 422 -43.94 -38.94 19.54
N GLY A 423 -42.86 -38.24 19.92
CA GLY A 423 -42.06 -38.58 21.07
C GLY A 423 -41.06 -39.72 20.81
N LYS A 424 -39.98 -39.71 21.62
CA LYS A 424 -38.83 -40.62 21.46
C LYS A 424 -39.22 -42.10 21.60
N GLU A 425 -40.06 -42.42 22.59
CA GLU A 425 -40.46 -43.83 22.89
C GLU A 425 -41.33 -44.43 21.79
N ALA A 426 -42.23 -43.63 21.21
CA ALA A 426 -43.08 -44.10 20.12
C ALA A 426 -42.24 -44.41 18.86
N VAL A 427 -41.31 -43.52 18.53
CA VAL A 427 -40.41 -43.73 17.37
C VAL A 427 -39.44 -44.89 17.62
N ALA A 428 -38.95 -45.08 18.84
CA ALA A 428 -38.10 -46.21 19.19
C ALA A 428 -38.82 -47.55 18.94
N ARG A 429 -40.06 -47.66 19.42
CA ARG A 429 -40.90 -48.86 19.15
C ARG A 429 -41.19 -49.05 17.68
N ALA A 430 -41.43 -47.97 16.93
CA ALA A 430 -41.64 -48.05 15.47
C ALA A 430 -40.39 -48.50 14.73
N LEU A 431 -39.19 -48.11 15.18
CA LEU A 431 -37.92 -48.61 14.63
C LEU A 431 -37.72 -50.13 14.91
N ASP A 432 -38.12 -50.61 16.07
CA ASP A 432 -38.08 -52.04 16.42
C ASP A 432 -39.04 -52.85 15.53
N ASP A 433 -40.26 -52.35 15.28
CA ASP A 433 -41.20 -52.96 14.33
C ASP A 433 -40.66 -52.93 12.90
N GLY A 434 -40.09 -51.77 12.49
CA GLY A 434 -39.46 -51.65 11.17
C GLY A 434 -38.34 -52.66 10.95
N LEU A 435 -37.55 -52.98 11.98
CA LEU A 435 -36.56 -54.03 11.94
C LEU A 435 -37.20 -55.41 11.83
N ALA A 436 -38.26 -55.71 12.58
CA ALA A 436 -38.96 -56.98 12.56
C ALA A 436 -39.67 -57.24 11.21
N LEU A 437 -40.25 -56.19 10.65
CA LEU A 437 -40.98 -56.24 9.37
C LEU A 437 -40.06 -56.01 8.11
N GLN A 438 -38.75 -55.84 8.35
CA GLN A 438 -37.77 -55.49 7.29
C GLN A 438 -38.14 -54.25 6.47
N ALA A 439 -38.82 -53.27 7.09
CA ALA A 439 -39.33 -52.05 6.49
C ALA A 439 -38.40 -50.85 6.74
N PHE A 440 -37.50 -50.60 5.81
CA PHE A 440 -36.43 -49.62 5.96
C PHE A 440 -36.68 -48.35 5.13
N SER A 441 -37.61 -47.54 5.62
CA SER A 441 -37.83 -46.16 5.11
C SER A 441 -38.48 -45.26 6.18
N ALA A 442 -38.33 -43.94 6.05
CA ALA A 442 -39.00 -43.01 6.95
C ALA A 442 -40.53 -43.01 6.76
N GLU A 443 -41.00 -43.30 5.57
CA GLU A 443 -42.42 -43.40 5.22
C GLU A 443 -43.05 -44.58 5.96
N TYR A 444 -42.41 -45.73 5.98
CA TYR A 444 -42.89 -46.89 6.76
C TYR A 444 -42.95 -46.58 8.26
N ILE A 445 -41.93 -45.94 8.83
CA ILE A 445 -41.95 -45.55 10.25
C ILE A 445 -43.11 -44.59 10.55
N ALA A 446 -43.32 -43.58 9.67
CA ALA A 446 -44.45 -42.67 9.79
C ALA A 446 -45.80 -43.42 9.70
N HIS A 447 -45.93 -44.42 8.81
CA HIS A 447 -47.13 -45.21 8.67
C HIS A 447 -47.39 -46.07 9.92
N ILE A 448 -46.37 -46.76 10.49
CA ILE A 448 -46.47 -47.54 11.71
C ILE A 448 -46.93 -46.65 12.88
N LEU A 449 -46.38 -45.42 12.99
CA LEU A 449 -46.76 -44.45 14.03
C LEU A 449 -48.24 -44.02 13.87
N SER A 450 -48.66 -43.75 12.64
CA SER A 450 -50.05 -43.35 12.32
C SER A 450 -51.05 -44.49 12.55
N ALA A 451 -50.68 -45.77 12.18
CA ALA A 451 -51.52 -46.92 12.40
C ALA A 451 -51.72 -47.18 13.92
N ARG A 452 -50.63 -47.10 14.72
CA ARG A 452 -50.68 -47.24 16.18
C ARG A 452 -51.56 -46.19 16.84
N LYS A 453 -51.57 -44.98 16.36
CA LYS A 453 -52.47 -43.88 16.83
C LYS A 453 -53.92 -44.21 16.55
N ARG A 454 -54.21 -44.78 15.40
CA ARG A 454 -55.58 -45.20 15.01
C ARG A 454 -56.09 -46.38 15.79
N ILE A 455 -55.24 -47.36 16.16
CA ILE A 455 -55.63 -48.55 16.95
C ILE A 455 -55.88 -48.15 18.42
N GLY A 456 -55.33 -47.07 18.92
CA GLY A 456 -55.52 -46.59 20.31
C GLY A 456 -56.81 -45.76 20.50
N GLU A 457 -57.48 -45.36 19.46
CA GLU A 457 -58.74 -44.62 19.49
C GLU A 457 -59.80 -45.45 18.74
N GLU A 458 -60.61 -46.32 19.44
CA GLU A 458 -61.84 -46.78 18.89
C GLU A 458 -62.71 -45.53 18.65
N PRO A 459 -63.18 -45.32 17.40
CA PRO A 459 -64.09 -44.21 17.17
C PRO A 459 -65.33 -44.44 18.04
N ALA A 460 -65.72 -43.49 18.84
CA ALA A 460 -66.97 -43.51 19.56
C ALA A 460 -68.08 -43.82 18.57
N ALA A 461 -69.00 -44.72 19.01
CA ALA A 461 -70.15 -45.08 18.17
C ALA A 461 -70.85 -43.79 17.67
N LEU A 462 -71.10 -43.71 16.40
CA LEU A 462 -71.66 -42.57 15.74
C LEU A 462 -73.09 -42.32 16.34
N GLN A 463 -73.19 -41.33 17.21
CA GLN A 463 -74.46 -40.92 17.73
C GLN A 463 -75.05 -39.78 16.87
N LEU A 464 -76.07 -40.13 16.09
CA LEU A 464 -76.84 -39.16 15.33
C LEU A 464 -77.78 -38.42 16.27
N THR A 465 -77.37 -37.24 16.77
CA THR A 465 -78.09 -36.48 17.78
C THR A 465 -79.26 -35.66 17.21
N ARG A 466 -79.48 -35.62 15.90
CA ARG A 466 -80.50 -34.74 15.26
C ARG A 466 -81.70 -35.42 14.59
N ARG A 467 -81.59 -36.69 14.20
CA ARG A 467 -82.66 -37.42 13.48
C ARG A 467 -82.50 -38.93 13.73
N ALA A 468 -83.28 -39.46 14.69
CA ALA A 468 -83.29 -40.88 15.03
C ALA A 468 -83.77 -41.76 13.84
N ASP A 469 -84.62 -41.18 12.99
CA ASP A 469 -85.18 -41.87 11.79
C ASP A 469 -84.13 -42.20 10.72
N LEU A 470 -82.96 -41.60 10.76
CA LEU A 470 -81.85 -41.91 9.87
C LEU A 470 -81.06 -43.15 10.27
N LEU A 471 -81.23 -43.62 11.52
CA LEU A 471 -80.58 -44.87 12.02
C LEU A 471 -81.32 -46.12 11.56
N GLU A 472 -82.62 -45.99 11.17
CA GLU A 472 -83.46 -47.06 10.68
C GLU A 472 -83.63 -47.04 9.14
N LEU A 473 -82.85 -46.20 8.45
CA LEU A 473 -82.92 -46.07 6.99
C LEU A 473 -82.23 -47.32 6.35
N GLU A 474 -83.05 -48.29 5.94
CA GLU A 474 -82.56 -49.33 5.03
C GLU A 474 -82.48 -48.78 3.62
N LEU A 475 -81.28 -48.57 3.17
CA LEU A 475 -81.02 -48.17 1.78
C LEU A 475 -81.07 -49.43 0.91
N PRO A 476 -81.84 -49.43 -0.22
CA PRO A 476 -81.79 -50.53 -1.14
C PRO A 476 -80.40 -50.75 -1.66
N GLU A 477 -80.04 -52.01 -1.90
CA GLU A 477 -78.70 -52.29 -2.42
C GLU A 477 -78.48 -51.48 -3.71
N PRO A 478 -77.38 -50.81 -3.86
CA PRO A 478 -77.09 -50.06 -5.05
C PRO A 478 -77.11 -50.93 -6.28
N ASP A 479 -77.88 -50.58 -7.31
CA ASP A 479 -77.90 -51.24 -8.58
C ASP A 479 -76.52 -51.05 -9.27
N LEU A 480 -75.71 -52.13 -9.21
CA LEU A 480 -74.36 -52.10 -9.80
C LEU A 480 -74.40 -52.37 -11.31
N SER A 481 -75.60 -52.72 -11.90
CA SER A 481 -75.74 -53.00 -13.35
C SER A 481 -75.40 -51.76 -14.21
N ILE A 482 -75.38 -50.55 -13.59
CA ILE A 482 -74.96 -49.29 -14.24
C ILE A 482 -73.46 -49.33 -14.63
N TYR A 483 -72.66 -50.16 -13.97
CA TYR A 483 -71.22 -50.24 -14.20
C TYR A 483 -70.89 -51.39 -15.16
N ASP A 484 -71.90 -52.30 -15.53
CA ASP A 484 -71.72 -53.42 -16.47
C ASP A 484 -71.98 -53.03 -17.94
N ARG A 485 -72.14 -51.74 -18.24
CA ARG A 485 -72.20 -51.30 -19.64
C ARG A 485 -70.80 -51.35 -20.23
N HIS A 486 -70.55 -52.45 -20.96
CA HIS A 486 -69.45 -52.50 -21.91
C HIS A 486 -69.71 -51.43 -23.00
N ASP A 487 -68.81 -50.50 -23.14
CA ASP A 487 -68.68 -49.68 -24.35
C ASP A 487 -68.30 -50.63 -25.51
N GLY A 488 -69.30 -51.05 -26.22
CA GLY A 488 -69.20 -51.64 -27.56
C GLY A 488 -69.73 -50.61 -28.55
N GLU A 489 -68.79 -49.86 -29.12
CA GLU A 489 -68.61 -49.41 -30.48
C GLU A 489 -67.66 -48.26 -30.55
#